data_d9daa9cf85cdfecbfc6194227d8745d3
#
_entry.id   d9daa9cf85cdfecbfc6194227d8745d3
#
_cell.length_a   1.000
_cell.length_b   1.000
_cell.length_c   1.000
_cell.angle_alpha   90.00
_cell.angle_beta   90.00
_cell.angle_gamma   90.00
#
_symmetry.space_group_name_H-M   'P 1'
#
loop_
_entity.id
_entity.type
_entity.pdbx_description
1 polymer ?
#
loop_
_entity_poly.entity_id
_entity_poly.type
_entity_poly.pdbx_seq_one_letter_code
_entity_poly.pdbx_strand_id
1 'polypeptide(L)'
;MATFKRRGAKKTLGSTNRLEELNESKTAEVFDTLDVTANRTEQWVVKYQHVILIFIGTIAICVLSYLGYQNFVYIPKAIDATSELNQAQYYFDLAVNNNESDSLFKRSLVGGEGKYGFLDIIKNYKGTPAAKLARFSAGMAYLNLKDYKN
;
A
#
# COMPACT_ATOMS: atom_id res chain seq x y z
N MET A 1 -27.57 44.02 -83.83
CA MET A 1 -27.54 44.12 -82.35
C MET A 1 -27.68 42.71 -81.74
N ALA A 2 -26.63 42.14 -81.24
CA ALA A 2 -26.58 40.77 -80.69
C ALA A 2 -26.87 40.86 -79.19
N THR A 3 -27.92 40.25 -78.73
CA THR A 3 -28.33 40.17 -77.33
C THR A 3 -27.68 38.90 -76.70
N PHE A 4 -26.76 39.12 -75.82
CA PHE A 4 -26.03 38.06 -75.09
C PHE A 4 -26.90 37.59 -73.92
N LYS A 5 -27.39 36.33 -73.97
CA LYS A 5 -28.19 35.70 -72.93
C LYS A 5 -27.23 35.01 -71.90
N ARG A 6 -27.10 35.64 -70.72
CA ARG A 6 -26.35 35.05 -69.61
C ARG A 6 -27.05 33.77 -69.14
N ARG A 7 -26.32 32.62 -69.23
CA ARG A 7 -26.71 31.36 -68.57
C ARG A 7 -26.44 31.50 -67.06
N GLY A 8 -27.50 31.49 -66.30
CA GLY A 8 -27.39 31.43 -64.82
C GLY A 8 -26.75 30.15 -64.37
N ALA A 9 -25.72 30.24 -63.53
CA ALA A 9 -25.13 29.11 -62.84
C ALA A 9 -26.17 28.53 -61.86
N LYS A 10 -26.48 27.23 -62.01
CA LYS A 10 -27.23 26.46 -61.03
C LYS A 10 -26.40 26.37 -59.76
N LYS A 11 -26.82 27.05 -58.68
CA LYS A 11 -26.31 26.86 -57.35
C LYS A 11 -26.59 25.40 -56.93
N THR A 12 -25.55 24.64 -56.68
CA THR A 12 -25.59 23.35 -56.01
C THR A 12 -25.87 23.55 -54.48
N LEU A 13 -27.12 23.88 -54.16
CA LEU A 13 -27.60 24.05 -52.78
C LEU A 13 -28.01 22.71 -52.12
N GLY A 14 -27.85 21.59 -52.84
CA GLY A 14 -28.35 20.31 -52.36
C GLY A 14 -27.36 19.43 -51.60
N SER A 15 -26.04 19.74 -51.63
CA SER A 15 -25.06 18.89 -50.99
C SER A 15 -24.64 19.34 -49.59
N THR A 16 -24.62 20.64 -49.35
CA THR A 16 -24.29 21.20 -48.04
C THR A 16 -25.36 20.93 -47.01
N ASN A 17 -26.63 21.14 -47.33
CA ASN A 17 -27.75 20.87 -46.42
C ASN A 17 -27.83 19.38 -46.08
N ARG A 18 -27.52 18.49 -47.00
CA ARG A 18 -27.54 17.02 -46.75
C ARG A 18 -26.42 16.57 -45.82
N LEU A 19 -25.26 17.22 -45.88
CA LEU A 19 -24.16 16.95 -44.95
C LEU A 19 -24.41 17.53 -43.57
N GLU A 20 -25.07 18.68 -43.48
CA GLU A 20 -25.48 19.28 -42.22
C GLU A 20 -26.58 18.45 -41.54
N GLU A 21 -27.61 18.01 -42.27
CA GLU A 21 -28.65 17.10 -41.73
C GLU A 21 -28.08 15.75 -41.27
N LEU A 22 -27.08 15.18 -41.98
CA LEU A 22 -26.41 13.94 -41.58
C LEU A 22 -25.52 14.13 -40.34
N ASN A 23 -24.90 15.28 -40.18
CA ASN A 23 -24.13 15.61 -39.00
C ASN A 23 -25.01 15.90 -37.78
N GLU A 24 -26.12 16.63 -37.96
CA GLU A 24 -27.09 16.85 -36.90
C GLU A 24 -27.74 15.56 -36.45
N SER A 25 -28.09 14.65 -37.38
CA SER A 25 -28.66 13.35 -37.00
C SER A 25 -27.68 12.46 -36.25
N LYS A 26 -26.41 12.43 -36.66
CA LYS A 26 -25.35 11.69 -35.94
C LYS A 26 -25.06 12.28 -34.58
N THR A 27 -25.06 13.59 -34.47
CA THR A 27 -24.84 14.29 -33.20
C THR A 27 -26.04 14.04 -32.28
N ALA A 28 -27.26 14.09 -32.76
CA ALA A 28 -28.45 13.77 -31.97
C ALA A 28 -28.47 12.31 -31.51
N GLU A 29 -28.07 11.36 -32.36
CA GLU A 29 -27.97 9.94 -32.04
C GLU A 29 -26.89 9.67 -30.96
N VAL A 30 -25.76 10.39 -31.00
CA VAL A 30 -24.74 10.32 -29.98
C VAL A 30 -25.22 10.89 -28.64
N PHE A 31 -25.93 12.03 -28.67
CA PHE A 31 -26.51 12.61 -27.46
C PHE A 31 -27.62 11.73 -26.86
N ASP A 32 -28.46 11.12 -27.66
CA ASP A 32 -29.49 10.17 -27.23
C ASP A 32 -28.87 8.92 -26.61
N THR A 33 -27.79 8.37 -27.21
CA THR A 33 -27.05 7.23 -26.65
C THR A 33 -26.34 7.57 -25.36
N LEU A 34 -25.79 8.79 -25.23
CA LEU A 34 -25.18 9.26 -23.98
C LEU A 34 -26.23 9.45 -22.88
N ASP A 35 -27.39 10.00 -23.21
CA ASP A 35 -28.48 10.23 -22.25
C ASP A 35 -29.07 8.89 -21.76
N VAL A 36 -29.28 7.92 -22.64
CA VAL A 36 -29.73 6.58 -22.28
C VAL A 36 -28.69 5.85 -21.44
N THR A 37 -27.41 6.01 -21.75
CA THR A 37 -26.32 5.38 -20.99
C THR A 37 -26.17 6.04 -19.61
N ALA A 38 -26.27 7.37 -19.55
CA ALA A 38 -26.24 8.13 -18.29
C ALA A 38 -27.41 7.71 -17.37
N ASN A 39 -28.62 7.65 -17.91
CA ASN A 39 -29.82 7.22 -17.18
C ASN A 39 -29.74 5.77 -16.67
N ARG A 40 -29.15 4.86 -17.43
CA ARG A 40 -28.95 3.47 -16.98
C ARG A 40 -27.92 3.39 -15.85
N THR A 41 -26.87 4.14 -15.97
CA THR A 41 -25.81 4.20 -14.93
C THR A 41 -26.35 4.82 -13.65
N GLU A 42 -27.11 5.91 -13.77
CA GLU A 42 -27.74 6.58 -12.64
C GLU A 42 -28.72 5.65 -11.92
N GLN A 43 -29.61 4.99 -12.63
CA GLN A 43 -30.57 4.02 -12.06
C GLN A 43 -29.86 2.84 -11.38
N TRP A 44 -28.75 2.35 -11.95
CA TRP A 44 -27.94 1.29 -11.35
C TRP A 44 -27.31 1.75 -10.05
N VAL A 45 -26.70 2.94 -10.04
CA VAL A 45 -26.08 3.53 -8.85
C VAL A 45 -27.12 3.79 -7.76
N VAL A 46 -28.28 4.37 -8.10
CA VAL A 46 -29.37 4.60 -7.15
C VAL A 46 -29.91 3.28 -6.58
N LYS A 47 -30.07 2.26 -7.41
CA LYS A 47 -30.53 0.92 -6.97
C LYS A 47 -29.57 0.27 -5.99
N TYR A 48 -28.28 0.40 -6.22
CA TYR A 48 -27.24 -0.27 -5.41
C TYR A 48 -26.52 0.66 -4.43
N GLN A 49 -26.97 1.90 -4.26
CA GLN A 49 -26.30 2.90 -3.43
C GLN A 49 -26.03 2.42 -2.00
N HIS A 50 -26.98 1.72 -1.38
CA HIS A 50 -26.79 1.18 -0.02
C HIS A 50 -25.70 0.12 0.03
N VAL A 51 -25.66 -0.76 -0.99
CA VAL A 51 -24.65 -1.82 -1.08
C VAL A 51 -23.26 -1.20 -1.32
N ILE A 52 -23.19 -0.20 -2.19
CA ILE A 52 -21.94 0.52 -2.47
C ILE A 52 -21.45 1.24 -1.21
N LEU A 53 -22.34 1.93 -0.48
CA LEU A 53 -21.99 2.62 0.77
C LEU A 53 -21.53 1.65 1.86
N ILE A 54 -22.19 0.49 2.00
CA ILE A 54 -21.77 -0.55 2.95
C ILE A 54 -20.41 -1.09 2.56
N PHE A 55 -20.15 -1.34 1.29
CA PHE A 55 -18.87 -1.83 0.80
C PHE A 55 -17.73 -0.85 1.07
N ILE A 56 -17.93 0.44 0.73
CA ILE A 56 -16.96 1.51 1.01
C ILE A 56 -16.76 1.66 2.52
N GLY A 57 -17.83 1.64 3.31
CA GLY A 57 -17.78 1.72 4.77
C GLY A 57 -16.97 0.57 5.38
N THR A 58 -17.18 -0.65 4.89
CA THR A 58 -16.41 -1.82 5.35
C THR A 58 -14.92 -1.69 5.07
N ILE A 59 -14.56 -1.23 3.86
CA ILE A 59 -13.15 -0.98 3.52
C ILE A 59 -12.55 0.09 4.45
N ALA A 60 -13.28 1.18 4.67
CA ALA A 60 -12.82 2.26 5.54
C ALA A 60 -12.58 1.77 6.99
N ILE A 61 -13.50 0.96 7.53
CA ILE A 61 -13.34 0.37 8.88
C ILE A 61 -12.13 -0.56 8.94
N CYS A 62 -11.91 -1.40 7.92
CA CYS A 62 -10.74 -2.28 7.86
C CYS A 62 -9.42 -1.49 7.84
N VAL A 63 -9.36 -0.41 7.04
CA VAL A 63 -8.17 0.46 6.97
C VAL A 63 -7.92 1.17 8.31
N LEU A 64 -8.96 1.75 8.92
CA LEU A 64 -8.84 2.42 10.22
C LEU A 64 -8.43 1.45 11.32
N SER A 65 -8.97 0.23 11.34
CA SER A 65 -8.59 -0.81 12.30
C SER A 65 -7.13 -1.23 12.13
N TYR A 66 -6.67 -1.37 10.89
CA TYR A 66 -5.27 -1.67 10.60
C TYR A 66 -4.33 -0.55 11.06
N LEU A 67 -4.64 0.71 10.73
CA LEU A 67 -3.84 1.87 11.17
C LEU A 67 -3.85 2.03 12.70
N GLY A 68 -4.99 1.79 13.33
CA GLY A 68 -5.11 1.79 14.79
C GLY A 68 -4.21 0.73 15.41
N TYR A 69 -4.27 -0.51 14.95
CA TYR A 69 -3.41 -1.58 15.42
C TYR A 69 -1.92 -1.26 15.22
N GLN A 70 -1.56 -0.73 14.05
CA GLN A 70 -0.17 -0.39 13.76
C GLN A 70 0.35 0.70 14.69
N ASN A 71 -0.40 1.79 14.90
CA ASN A 71 0.05 2.91 15.71
C ASN A 71 0.02 2.64 17.22
N PHE A 72 -0.99 1.90 17.71
CA PHE A 72 -1.18 1.72 19.16
C PHE A 72 -0.55 0.44 19.70
N VAL A 73 -0.30 -0.56 18.86
CA VAL A 73 0.23 -1.86 19.31
C VAL A 73 1.60 -2.13 18.71
N TYR A 74 1.72 -2.08 17.37
CA TYR A 74 2.94 -2.51 16.70
C TYR A 74 4.10 -1.54 16.89
N ILE A 75 3.89 -0.24 16.71
CA ILE A 75 4.95 0.78 16.79
C ILE A 75 5.54 0.87 18.21
N PRO A 76 4.75 1.01 19.29
CA PRO A 76 5.29 1.01 20.65
C PRO A 76 6.10 -0.25 20.95
N LYS A 77 5.55 -1.42 20.61
CA LYS A 77 6.23 -2.70 20.78
C LYS A 77 7.57 -2.78 20.01
N ALA A 78 7.63 -2.21 18.81
CA ALA A 78 8.87 -2.18 18.01
C ALA A 78 9.91 -1.23 18.61
N ILE A 79 9.50 -0.11 19.18
CA ILE A 79 10.38 0.86 19.85
C ILE A 79 10.97 0.21 21.12
N ASP A 80 10.14 -0.39 21.97
CA ASP A 80 10.59 -1.10 23.17
C ASP A 80 11.58 -2.22 22.82
N ALA A 81 11.23 -3.03 21.81
CA ALA A 81 12.10 -4.09 21.33
C ALA A 81 13.50 -3.58 20.87
N THR A 82 13.53 -2.42 20.23
CA THR A 82 14.79 -1.79 19.78
C THR A 82 15.61 -1.29 20.96
N SER A 83 14.94 -0.70 21.96
CA SER A 83 15.60 -0.25 23.18
C SER A 83 16.27 -1.40 23.94
N GLU A 84 15.56 -2.52 24.11
CA GLU A 84 16.10 -3.72 24.78
C GLU A 84 17.21 -4.37 23.93
N LEU A 85 17.09 -4.35 22.60
CA LEU A 85 18.10 -4.89 21.70
C LEU A 85 19.44 -4.17 21.83
N ASN A 86 19.47 -2.87 22.04
CA ASN A 86 20.69 -2.10 22.19
C ASN A 86 21.56 -2.61 23.34
N GLN A 87 20.95 -3.02 24.45
CA GLN A 87 21.69 -3.56 25.59
C GLN A 87 22.30 -4.93 25.28
N ALA A 88 21.52 -5.80 24.64
CA ALA A 88 22.03 -7.12 24.23
C ALA A 88 23.16 -7.01 23.20
N GLN A 89 23.04 -6.07 22.25
CA GLN A 89 24.09 -5.78 21.28
C GLN A 89 25.34 -5.21 21.93
N TYR A 90 25.21 -4.35 22.93
CA TYR A 90 26.35 -3.82 23.66
C TYR A 90 27.21 -4.95 24.27
N TYR A 91 26.59 -5.94 24.92
CA TYR A 91 27.33 -7.10 25.43
C TYR A 91 27.94 -7.96 24.32
N PHE A 92 27.24 -8.09 23.20
CA PHE A 92 27.76 -8.81 22.04
C PHE A 92 28.99 -8.11 21.45
N ASP A 93 28.93 -6.80 21.27
CA ASP A 93 30.05 -6.01 20.73
C ASP A 93 31.26 -6.02 21.68
N LEU A 94 31.02 -5.97 23.00
CA LEU A 94 32.07 -6.17 23.98
C LEU A 94 32.69 -7.56 23.87
N ALA A 95 31.88 -8.59 23.66
CA ALA A 95 32.35 -9.98 23.50
C ALA A 95 33.24 -10.13 22.26
N VAL A 96 32.89 -9.49 21.16
CA VAL A 96 33.69 -9.56 19.92
C VAL A 96 35.03 -8.85 20.07
N ASN A 97 35.10 -7.79 20.87
CA ASN A 97 36.29 -6.96 21.03
C ASN A 97 37.19 -7.36 22.19
N ASN A 98 36.77 -8.30 23.07
CA ASN A 98 37.52 -8.70 24.25
C ASN A 98 37.93 -10.18 24.20
N ASN A 99 39.07 -10.52 24.83
CA ASN A 99 39.57 -11.89 24.91
C ASN A 99 38.78 -12.81 25.86
N GLU A 100 37.99 -12.27 26.80
CA GLU A 100 37.08 -13.01 27.69
C GLU A 100 35.68 -13.06 27.10
N SER A 101 35.54 -13.51 25.88
CA SER A 101 34.33 -13.38 25.07
C SER A 101 33.17 -14.29 25.52
N ASP A 102 33.45 -15.48 26.06
CA ASP A 102 32.44 -16.52 26.35
C ASP A 102 31.40 -16.06 27.36
N SER A 103 31.80 -15.37 28.44
CA SER A 103 30.87 -14.85 29.44
C SER A 103 29.99 -13.72 28.89
N LEU A 104 30.57 -12.86 28.05
CA LEU A 104 29.88 -11.75 27.43
C LEU A 104 28.91 -12.23 26.34
N PHE A 105 29.29 -13.22 25.53
CA PHE A 105 28.37 -13.86 24.58
C PHE A 105 27.19 -14.52 25.31
N LYS A 106 27.41 -15.25 26.40
CA LYS A 106 26.31 -15.78 27.21
C LYS A 106 25.41 -14.68 27.77
N ARG A 107 26.01 -13.58 28.23
CA ARG A 107 25.25 -12.42 28.73
C ARG A 107 24.45 -11.73 27.64
N SER A 108 24.96 -11.62 26.42
CA SER A 108 24.20 -11.10 25.28
C SER A 108 23.00 -11.99 24.92
N LEU A 109 23.15 -13.32 25.06
CA LEU A 109 22.06 -14.28 24.81
C LEU A 109 20.96 -14.25 25.88
N VAL A 110 21.32 -14.30 27.15
CA VAL A 110 20.38 -14.46 28.26
C VAL A 110 19.99 -13.13 28.90
N GLY A 111 20.80 -12.09 28.67
CA GLY A 111 20.62 -10.81 29.32
C GLY A 111 21.37 -10.69 30.65
N GLY A 112 21.22 -9.56 31.31
CA GLY A 112 21.85 -9.26 32.60
C GLY A 112 21.37 -7.91 33.12
N GLU A 113 21.52 -7.72 34.45
CA GLU A 113 21.16 -6.46 35.13
C GLU A 113 19.69 -6.05 34.93
N GLY A 114 18.78 -7.04 34.83
CA GLY A 114 17.35 -6.77 34.63
C GLY A 114 16.96 -6.38 33.19
N LYS A 115 17.88 -6.53 32.24
CA LYS A 115 17.65 -6.28 30.80
C LYS A 115 17.58 -7.58 30.02
N TYR A 116 16.81 -7.56 28.94
CA TYR A 116 16.61 -8.72 28.08
C TYR A 116 17.87 -9.01 27.24
N GLY A 117 18.16 -10.32 27.10
CA GLY A 117 19.10 -10.80 26.11
C GLY A 117 18.40 -11.08 24.77
N PHE A 118 19.18 -11.53 23.78
CA PHE A 118 18.65 -11.85 22.46
C PHE A 118 17.51 -12.88 22.51
N LEU A 119 17.61 -13.90 23.37
CA LEU A 119 16.59 -14.95 23.47
C LEU A 119 15.24 -14.41 23.98
N ASP A 120 15.29 -13.53 24.98
CA ASP A 120 14.09 -12.91 25.52
C ASP A 120 13.43 -11.96 24.51
N ILE A 121 14.26 -11.22 23.77
CA ILE A 121 13.77 -10.32 22.70
C ILE A 121 13.07 -11.14 21.60
N ILE A 122 13.65 -12.26 21.20
CA ILE A 122 13.06 -13.17 20.21
C ILE A 122 11.70 -13.70 20.68
N LYS A 123 11.59 -14.00 21.97
CA LYS A 123 10.38 -14.57 22.56
C LYS A 123 9.30 -13.53 22.76
N ASN A 124 9.62 -12.36 23.33
CA ASN A 124 8.65 -11.35 23.78
C ASN A 124 8.22 -10.40 22.66
N TYR A 125 9.12 -10.13 21.70
CA TYR A 125 8.90 -9.12 20.65
C TYR A 125 8.78 -9.75 19.25
N LYS A 126 8.17 -10.93 19.17
CA LYS A 126 7.92 -11.62 17.88
C LYS A 126 7.30 -10.70 16.85
N GLY A 127 7.81 -10.77 15.62
CA GLY A 127 7.30 -9.99 14.48
C GLY A 127 7.95 -8.62 14.31
N THR A 128 8.69 -8.10 15.29
CA THR A 128 9.39 -6.82 15.19
C THR A 128 10.72 -6.96 14.41
N PRO A 129 11.23 -5.88 13.81
CA PRO A 129 12.56 -5.86 13.20
C PRO A 129 13.67 -6.19 14.19
N ALA A 130 13.57 -5.70 15.43
CA ALA A 130 14.52 -6.01 16.51
C ALA A 130 14.62 -7.50 16.81
N ALA A 131 13.48 -8.22 16.86
CA ALA A 131 13.50 -9.66 17.07
C ALA A 131 14.11 -10.44 15.91
N LYS A 132 14.02 -9.93 14.67
CA LYS A 132 14.71 -10.52 13.52
C LYS A 132 16.22 -10.36 13.63
N LEU A 133 16.68 -9.16 14.01
CA LEU A 133 18.10 -8.89 14.23
C LEU A 133 18.65 -9.67 15.43
N ALA A 134 17.88 -9.76 16.53
CA ALA A 134 18.25 -10.56 17.69
C ALA A 134 18.46 -12.03 17.33
N ARG A 135 17.65 -12.62 16.45
CA ARG A 135 17.88 -14.01 15.97
C ARG A 135 19.21 -14.17 15.25
N PHE A 136 19.54 -13.23 14.37
CA PHE A 136 20.82 -13.24 13.67
C PHE A 136 22.00 -13.13 14.65
N SER A 137 21.94 -12.15 15.57
CA SER A 137 22.98 -11.92 16.55
C SER A 137 23.12 -13.08 17.53
N ALA A 138 21.99 -13.70 17.94
CA ALA A 138 22.02 -14.91 18.77
C ALA A 138 22.71 -16.08 18.04
N GLY A 139 22.43 -16.29 16.76
CA GLY A 139 23.13 -17.31 15.96
C GLY A 139 24.63 -17.04 15.90
N MET A 140 25.05 -15.81 15.72
CA MET A 140 26.48 -15.45 15.75
C MET A 140 27.10 -15.65 17.12
N ALA A 141 26.40 -15.38 18.22
CA ALA A 141 26.84 -15.61 19.57
C ALA A 141 27.05 -17.13 19.84
N TYR A 142 26.09 -17.96 19.41
CA TYR A 142 26.24 -19.44 19.52
C TYR A 142 27.40 -20.00 18.70
N LEU A 143 27.61 -19.46 17.50
CA LEU A 143 28.77 -19.84 16.68
C LEU A 143 30.11 -19.53 17.38
N ASN A 144 30.23 -18.36 18.01
CA ASN A 144 31.43 -17.97 18.76
C ASN A 144 31.62 -18.84 20.01
N LEU A 145 30.52 -19.21 20.68
CA LEU A 145 30.54 -20.15 21.82
C LEU A 145 30.78 -21.61 21.41
N LYS A 146 30.85 -21.91 20.10
CA LYS A 146 30.93 -23.27 19.54
C LYS A 146 29.76 -24.17 19.94
N ASP A 147 28.63 -23.57 20.29
CA ASP A 147 27.38 -24.27 20.61
C ASP A 147 26.54 -24.44 19.33
N TYR A 148 26.73 -25.52 18.63
CA TYR A 148 26.08 -25.83 17.35
C TYR A 148 24.73 -26.55 17.50
N LYS A 149 24.23 -26.73 18.72
CA LYS A 149 22.97 -27.47 18.98
C LYS A 149 21.77 -26.55 19.18
N ASN A 150 22.00 -25.27 19.41
CA ASN A 150 20.99 -24.25 19.65
C ASN A 150 20.86 -23.30 18.48
#